data_adfe63c5663bdc4e35224e9aafe5597d
#
_entry.id   adfe63c5663bdc4e35224e9aafe5597d
#
_cell.length_a   1.000
_cell.length_b   1.000
_cell.length_c   1.000
_cell.angle_alpha   90.00
_cell.angle_beta   90.00
_cell.angle_gamma   90.00
#
_symmetry.space_group_name_H-M   'P 1'
#
loop_
_entity.id
_entity.type
_entity.pdbx_description
1 polymer ?
#
loop_
_entity_poly.entity_id
_entity_poly.type
_entity_poly.pdbx_seq_one_letter_code
_entity_poly.pdbx_strand_id
1 'polypeptide(L)'
;MRSSHRSPVTLGFGHPPKPRYIYANRQYSDCLWYFWNGAKSEHEPIAHQALTGLIEKLEIETKEFRGKPDPKVNLSIRADRPYIIQAGFDTLFAKGLLYTLSRLPAEAFRQPVTIAVEPGETEQVLFCRIYNPSTGKSVYAPYPDEVDWAAVSQRAIDKIQKAQAAG
;
A
#
# COMPACT_ATOMS: atom_id res chain seq x y z
N MET A 1 -27.99 10.85 -3.90
CA MET A 1 -27.24 11.38 -4.13
C MET A 1 -26.09 11.27 -3.76
N ARG A 2 -25.39 11.20 -3.95
CA ARG A 2 -24.33 11.16 -3.45
C ARG A 2 -23.76 12.29 -3.34
N SER A 3 -23.51 12.60 -2.44
CA SER A 3 -22.75 13.78 -2.40
C SER A 3 -21.31 13.49 -2.78
N SER A 4 -20.77 14.31 -3.59
CA SER A 4 -19.37 14.24 -3.92
C SER A 4 -18.57 14.99 -2.86
N HIS A 5 -17.54 14.34 -2.33
CA HIS A 5 -16.62 15.01 -1.43
C HIS A 5 -15.36 15.50 -2.15
N ARG A 6 -15.41 15.57 -3.45
CA ARG A 6 -14.30 16.10 -4.23
C ARG A 6 -14.19 17.59 -4.07
N SER A 7 -12.98 18.08 -3.92
CA SER A 7 -12.72 19.50 -4.01
C SER A 7 -13.03 20.00 -5.41
N PRO A 8 -13.56 21.21 -5.58
CA PRO A 8 -13.78 21.77 -6.90
C PRO A 8 -12.45 21.88 -7.66
N VAL A 9 -12.50 21.70 -8.96
CA VAL A 9 -11.33 21.92 -9.81
C VAL A 9 -11.05 23.42 -9.85
N THR A 10 -9.81 23.78 -9.56
CA THR A 10 -9.34 25.15 -9.63
C THR A 10 -8.47 25.30 -10.86
N LEU A 11 -8.83 26.21 -11.74
CA LEU A 11 -8.05 26.46 -12.95
C LEU A 11 -6.90 27.42 -12.64
N GLY A 12 -5.79 27.23 -13.33
CA GLY A 12 -4.62 28.08 -13.22
C GLY A 12 -3.47 27.44 -12.45
N PHE A 13 -2.60 28.26 -11.95
CA PHE A 13 -1.42 27.77 -11.21
C PHE A 13 -1.83 27.22 -9.85
N GLY A 14 -1.08 26.20 -9.40
CA GLY A 14 -1.30 25.57 -8.11
C GLY A 14 -0.14 24.65 -7.78
N HIS A 15 -0.32 23.85 -6.75
CA HIS A 15 0.68 22.88 -6.34
C HIS A 15 0.43 21.55 -7.04
N PRO A 16 1.50 20.78 -7.34
CA PRO A 16 1.30 19.41 -7.84
C PRO A 16 0.49 18.59 -6.85
N PRO A 17 -0.34 17.65 -7.32
CA PRO A 17 -1.04 16.75 -6.43
C PRO A 17 -0.04 15.98 -5.57
N LYS A 18 -0.30 15.92 -4.27
CA LYS A 18 0.54 15.17 -3.34
C LYS A 18 -0.16 13.86 -2.96
N PRO A 19 0.56 12.74 -2.92
CA PRO A 19 -0.03 11.52 -2.45
C PRO A 19 -0.35 11.61 -0.95
N ARG A 20 -1.41 10.93 -0.56
CA ARG A 20 -1.78 10.83 0.83
C ARG A 20 -1.27 9.50 1.38
N TYR A 21 -0.51 9.55 2.47
CA TYR A 21 0.04 8.35 3.08
C TYR A 21 -1.00 7.60 3.90
N ILE A 22 -1.05 6.29 3.68
CA ILE A 22 -1.85 5.35 4.46
C ILE A 22 -0.86 4.51 5.25
N TYR A 23 -0.95 4.58 6.58
CA TYR A 23 -0.03 3.83 7.44
C TYR A 23 -0.67 2.51 7.86
N ALA A 24 -0.14 1.41 7.33
CA ALA A 24 -0.65 0.07 7.60
C ALA A 24 0.15 -0.55 8.73
N ASN A 25 -0.32 -0.36 9.95
CA ASN A 25 0.27 -0.92 11.16
C ASN A 25 -0.76 -0.92 12.29
N ARG A 26 -0.44 -1.64 13.37
CA ARG A 26 -1.32 -1.80 14.51
C ARG A 26 -0.93 -0.90 15.69
N GLN A 27 -0.38 0.27 15.39
CA GLN A 27 0.03 1.21 16.45
C GLN A 27 -1.15 1.69 17.29
N TYR A 28 -2.34 1.81 16.68
CA TYR A 28 -3.56 2.24 17.36
C TYR A 28 -4.56 1.10 17.37
N SER A 29 -5.25 0.93 18.50
CA SER A 29 -6.18 -0.18 18.67
C SER A 29 -7.52 0.03 17.96
N ASP A 30 -7.81 1.26 17.53
CA ASP A 30 -9.10 1.60 16.93
C ASP A 30 -9.15 1.43 15.41
N CYS A 31 -8.03 1.01 14.78
CA CYS A 31 -8.00 0.85 13.34
C CYS A 31 -6.90 -0.10 12.89
N LEU A 32 -7.02 -0.56 11.65
CA LEU A 32 -6.01 -1.42 11.02
C LEU A 32 -5.05 -0.62 10.15
N TRP A 33 -5.50 0.50 9.64
CA TRP A 33 -4.67 1.49 8.95
C TRP A 33 -5.28 2.88 9.14
N TYR A 34 -4.50 3.90 8.88
CA TYR A 34 -4.92 5.25 9.21
C TYR A 34 -4.18 6.29 8.37
N PHE A 35 -4.77 7.49 8.30
CA PHE A 35 -4.08 8.68 7.81
C PHE A 35 -3.49 9.44 9.01
N TRP A 36 -2.51 10.27 8.75
CA TRP A 36 -1.97 11.16 9.77
C TRP A 36 -2.39 12.60 9.51
N ASN A 37 -2.95 13.23 10.51
CA ASN A 37 -3.30 14.64 10.46
C ASN A 37 -2.22 15.45 11.17
N GLY A 38 -1.30 16.05 10.40
CA GLY A 38 -0.16 16.77 10.95
C GLY A 38 -0.56 18.06 11.67
N ALA A 39 -1.64 18.71 11.24
CA ALA A 39 -2.10 19.93 11.88
C ALA A 39 -2.60 19.70 13.30
N LYS A 40 -3.23 18.54 13.54
CA LYS A 40 -3.75 18.16 14.85
C LYS A 40 -2.87 17.19 15.60
N SER A 41 -1.79 16.71 14.97
CA SER A 41 -0.89 15.68 15.51
C SER A 41 -1.65 14.45 16.00
N GLU A 42 -2.57 13.96 15.16
CA GLU A 42 -3.38 12.78 15.52
C GLU A 42 -3.60 11.90 14.30
N HIS A 43 -3.87 10.63 14.57
CA HIS A 43 -4.21 9.70 13.51
C HIS A 43 -5.69 9.80 13.17
N GLU A 44 -6.02 9.52 11.92
CA GLU A 44 -7.40 9.47 11.43
C GLU A 44 -7.68 8.05 10.98
N PRO A 45 -8.44 7.25 11.75
CA PRO A 45 -8.74 5.88 11.38
C PRO A 45 -9.44 5.79 10.03
N ILE A 46 -9.04 4.79 9.25
CA ILE A 46 -9.71 4.46 7.99
C ILE A 46 -10.66 3.32 8.27
N ALA A 47 -11.96 3.57 8.13
CA ALA A 47 -12.96 2.57 8.45
C ALA A 47 -13.03 1.42 7.44
N HIS A 48 -12.77 1.71 6.16
CA HIS A 48 -12.79 0.70 5.12
C HIS A 48 -11.52 -0.14 5.16
N GLN A 49 -11.66 -1.44 4.94
CA GLN A 49 -10.54 -2.37 5.01
C GLN A 49 -9.91 -2.67 3.67
N ALA A 50 -10.30 -2.00 2.60
CA ALA A 50 -9.76 -2.26 1.29
C ALA A 50 -9.66 -0.99 0.46
N LEU A 51 -8.61 -0.93 -0.36
CA LEU A 51 -8.38 0.14 -1.32
C LEU A 51 -8.20 -0.50 -2.69
N THR A 52 -8.99 -0.07 -3.67
CA THR A 52 -8.88 -0.54 -5.04
C THR A 52 -8.31 0.58 -5.90
N GLY A 53 -7.27 0.27 -6.66
CA GLY A 53 -6.65 1.24 -7.54
C GLY A 53 -5.58 0.63 -8.41
N LEU A 54 -4.88 1.49 -9.13
CA LEU A 54 -3.81 1.11 -10.04
C LEU A 54 -2.47 1.27 -9.34
N ILE A 55 -1.70 0.18 -9.30
CA ILE A 55 -0.36 0.21 -8.72
C ILE A 55 0.56 0.95 -9.68
N GLU A 56 1.24 1.98 -9.18
CA GLU A 56 2.12 2.80 -10.00
C GLU A 56 3.59 2.62 -9.68
N LYS A 57 3.92 2.40 -8.41
CA LYS A 57 5.31 2.37 -8.00
C LYS A 57 5.47 1.62 -6.69
N LEU A 58 6.60 0.95 -6.53
CA LEU A 58 6.99 0.30 -5.29
C LEU A 58 8.40 0.74 -4.93
N GLU A 59 8.59 1.22 -3.72
CA GLU A 59 9.90 1.64 -3.23
C GLU A 59 10.16 1.09 -1.85
N ILE A 60 11.42 0.83 -1.57
CA ILE A 60 11.88 0.57 -0.21
C ILE A 60 12.64 1.81 0.24
N GLU A 61 12.14 2.47 1.26
CA GLU A 61 12.74 3.68 1.82
C GLU A 61 13.33 3.36 3.17
N THR A 62 14.61 3.65 3.37
CA THR A 62 15.24 3.44 4.66
C THR A 62 15.16 4.73 5.45
N LYS A 63 14.37 4.71 6.51
CA LYS A 63 14.29 5.79 7.48
C LYS A 63 15.19 5.46 8.66
N GLU A 64 15.40 6.44 9.51
CA GLU A 64 16.14 6.25 10.73
C GLU A 64 15.21 6.40 11.93
N PHE A 65 15.27 5.44 12.85
CA PHE A 65 14.47 5.47 14.05
C PHE A 65 15.39 5.19 15.24
N ARG A 66 15.55 6.17 16.12
CA ARG A 66 16.45 6.09 17.29
C ARG A 66 17.86 5.67 16.91
N GLY A 67 18.38 6.25 15.82
CA GLY A 67 19.73 5.98 15.34
C GLY A 67 19.91 4.67 14.60
N LYS A 68 18.83 3.91 14.34
CA LYS A 68 18.91 2.61 13.64
C LYS A 68 18.16 2.68 12.32
N PRO A 69 18.63 1.95 11.30
CA PRO A 69 17.88 1.86 10.05
C PRO A 69 16.49 1.27 10.28
N ASP A 70 15.50 1.89 9.67
CA ASP A 70 14.10 1.44 9.77
C ASP A 70 13.50 1.46 8.36
N PRO A 71 13.69 0.37 7.59
CA PRO A 71 13.21 0.34 6.22
C PRO A 71 11.70 0.24 6.15
N LYS A 72 11.12 1.00 5.21
CA LYS A 72 9.69 1.04 4.96
C LYS A 72 9.40 0.64 3.52
N VAL A 73 8.30 -0.05 3.34
CA VAL A 73 7.75 -0.35 2.02
C VAL A 73 6.73 0.73 1.69
N ASN A 74 6.89 1.36 0.54
CA ASN A 74 5.97 2.39 0.04
C ASN A 74 5.37 1.92 -1.27
N LEU A 75 4.07 1.68 -1.29
CA LEU A 75 3.34 1.29 -2.49
C LEU A 75 2.47 2.43 -2.96
N SER A 76 2.80 2.98 -4.12
CA SER A 76 2.03 4.08 -4.71
C SER A 76 0.87 3.52 -5.52
N ILE A 77 -0.34 3.96 -5.19
CA ILE A 77 -1.59 3.53 -5.82
C ILE A 77 -2.37 4.76 -6.23
N ARG A 78 -2.89 4.73 -7.45
CA ARG A 78 -3.80 5.75 -7.95
C ARG A 78 -5.23 5.23 -7.90
N ALA A 79 -6.06 5.88 -7.10
CA ALA A 79 -7.48 5.58 -6.95
C ALA A 79 -8.28 6.85 -7.22
N ASP A 80 -9.14 7.28 -6.31
CA ASP A 80 -9.80 8.59 -6.40
C ASP A 80 -8.80 9.75 -6.30
N ARG A 81 -7.64 9.45 -5.75
CA ARG A 81 -6.49 10.36 -5.67
C ARG A 81 -5.24 9.49 -5.51
N PRO A 82 -4.04 10.05 -5.61
CA PRO A 82 -2.83 9.26 -5.33
C PRO A 82 -2.69 8.97 -3.85
N TYR A 83 -2.35 7.72 -3.53
CA TYR A 83 -2.06 7.27 -2.17
C TYR A 83 -0.73 6.53 -2.14
N ILE A 84 -0.09 6.54 -0.98
CA ILE A 84 1.06 5.68 -0.71
C ILE A 84 0.73 4.84 0.53
N ILE A 85 0.68 3.51 0.37
CA ILE A 85 0.54 2.61 1.51
C ILE A 85 1.94 2.36 2.05
N GLN A 86 2.16 2.72 3.31
CA GLN A 86 3.46 2.52 3.96
C GLN A 86 3.35 1.50 5.07
N ALA A 87 4.29 0.55 5.09
CA ALA A 87 4.40 -0.46 6.13
C ALA A 87 5.86 -0.74 6.42
N GLY A 88 6.16 -1.18 7.64
CA GLY A 88 7.51 -1.60 7.99
C GLY A 88 7.94 -2.82 7.19
N PHE A 89 9.18 -2.83 6.72
CA PHE A 89 9.69 -3.89 5.84
C PHE A 89 9.62 -5.27 6.49
N ASP A 90 9.85 -5.36 7.78
CA ASP A 90 9.87 -6.64 8.51
C ASP A 90 8.49 -7.09 9.00
N THR A 91 7.43 -6.40 8.66
CA THR A 91 6.09 -6.75 9.12
C THR A 91 5.46 -7.84 8.24
N LEU A 92 4.52 -8.59 8.81
CA LEU A 92 3.80 -9.60 8.05
C LEU A 92 2.98 -8.98 6.91
N PHE A 93 2.45 -7.79 7.11
CA PHE A 93 1.74 -7.07 6.05
C PHE A 93 2.66 -6.83 4.85
N ALA A 94 3.84 -6.27 5.09
CA ALA A 94 4.79 -5.98 4.02
C ALA A 94 5.27 -7.25 3.32
N LYS A 95 5.54 -8.31 4.08
CA LYS A 95 5.99 -9.59 3.51
C LYS A 95 4.93 -10.19 2.59
N GLY A 96 3.69 -10.21 3.02
CA GLY A 96 2.59 -10.71 2.19
C GLY A 96 2.40 -9.88 0.93
N LEU A 97 2.49 -8.57 1.06
CA LEU A 97 2.39 -7.65 -0.06
C LEU A 97 3.51 -7.87 -1.08
N LEU A 98 4.75 -7.84 -0.62
CA LEU A 98 5.93 -7.96 -1.49
C LEU A 98 5.96 -9.29 -2.21
N TYR A 99 5.72 -10.38 -1.49
CA TYR A 99 5.75 -11.71 -2.10
C TYR A 99 4.67 -11.85 -3.16
N THR A 100 3.45 -11.42 -2.87
CA THR A 100 2.36 -11.47 -3.84
C THR A 100 2.69 -10.66 -5.08
N LEU A 101 3.16 -9.42 -4.91
CA LEU A 101 3.50 -8.55 -6.05
C LEU A 101 4.62 -9.16 -6.89
N SER A 102 5.57 -9.85 -6.26
CA SER A 102 6.66 -10.50 -7.00
C SER A 102 6.19 -11.69 -7.84
N ARG A 103 5.00 -12.23 -7.54
CA ARG A 103 4.44 -13.40 -8.22
C ARG A 103 3.36 -13.07 -9.23
N LEU A 104 2.83 -11.85 -9.22
CA LEU A 104 1.79 -11.47 -10.16
C LEU A 104 2.35 -11.32 -11.57
N PRO A 105 1.54 -11.66 -12.61
CA PRO A 105 1.95 -11.39 -13.98
C PRO A 105 1.96 -9.89 -14.26
N ALA A 106 2.75 -9.47 -15.25
CA ALA A 106 2.90 -8.05 -15.56
C ALA A 106 1.57 -7.36 -15.90
N GLU A 107 0.64 -8.09 -16.54
CA GLU A 107 -0.67 -7.52 -16.90
C GLU A 107 -1.48 -7.11 -15.68
N ALA A 108 -1.25 -7.73 -14.53
CA ALA A 108 -1.98 -7.41 -13.32
C ALA A 108 -1.72 -5.95 -12.88
N PHE A 109 -0.55 -5.41 -13.22
CA PHE A 109 -0.20 -4.04 -12.86
C PHE A 109 -0.76 -2.99 -13.82
N ARG A 110 -1.45 -3.41 -14.86
CA ARG A 110 -2.13 -2.52 -15.81
C ARG A 110 -3.62 -2.43 -15.54
N GLN A 111 -4.09 -3.14 -14.51
CA GLN A 111 -5.49 -3.17 -14.12
C GLN A 111 -5.60 -2.87 -12.64
N PRO A 112 -6.75 -2.41 -12.17
CA PRO A 112 -6.93 -2.19 -10.74
C PRO A 112 -6.75 -3.47 -9.94
N VAL A 113 -6.17 -3.34 -8.75
CA VAL A 113 -6.10 -4.40 -7.75
C VAL A 113 -6.69 -3.88 -6.45
N THR A 114 -7.16 -4.79 -5.62
CA THR A 114 -7.67 -4.45 -4.30
C THR A 114 -6.67 -4.89 -3.25
N ILE A 115 -6.19 -3.94 -2.47
CA ILE A 115 -5.31 -4.20 -1.32
C ILE A 115 -6.14 -4.07 -0.07
N ALA A 116 -6.15 -5.10 0.76
CA ALA A 116 -6.94 -5.12 1.98
C ALA A 116 -6.09 -5.41 3.20
N VAL A 117 -6.55 -4.92 4.33
CA VAL A 117 -5.95 -5.19 5.64
C VAL A 117 -6.84 -6.16 6.40
N GLU A 118 -6.21 -7.05 7.17
CA GLU A 118 -6.90 -8.05 7.96
C GLU A 118 -6.20 -8.20 9.30
N PRO A 119 -6.92 -8.19 10.43
CA PRO A 119 -6.27 -8.36 11.72
C PRO A 119 -5.77 -9.78 11.89
N GLY A 120 -4.61 -9.91 12.53
CA GLY A 120 -4.04 -11.21 12.88
C GLY A 120 -4.58 -11.70 14.21
N GLU A 121 -3.98 -12.79 14.71
CA GLU A 121 -4.41 -13.42 15.95
C GLU A 121 -4.13 -12.59 17.18
N THR A 122 -3.15 -11.70 17.12
CA THR A 122 -2.82 -10.79 18.21
C THR A 122 -3.09 -9.36 17.78
N GLU A 123 -3.17 -8.46 18.76
CA GLU A 123 -3.42 -7.05 18.52
C GLU A 123 -2.28 -6.36 17.75
N GLN A 124 -1.14 -7.01 17.62
CA GLN A 124 0.04 -6.43 16.99
C GLN A 124 0.21 -6.86 15.54
N VAL A 125 -0.55 -7.84 15.09
CA VAL A 125 -0.38 -8.43 13.78
C VAL A 125 -1.39 -7.89 12.79
N LEU A 126 -0.90 -7.50 11.62
CA LEU A 126 -1.70 -7.08 10.49
C LEU A 126 -1.32 -7.91 9.28
N PHE A 127 -2.30 -8.48 8.61
CA PHE A 127 -2.09 -9.19 7.35
C PHE A 127 -2.52 -8.34 6.16
N CYS A 128 -1.84 -8.56 5.03
CA CYS A 128 -2.23 -8.04 3.74
C CYS A 128 -3.04 -9.10 3.01
N ARG A 129 -4.11 -8.67 2.34
CA ARG A 129 -4.84 -9.51 1.38
C ARG A 129 -4.94 -8.76 0.07
N ILE A 130 -4.87 -9.47 -1.04
CA ILE A 130 -4.89 -8.85 -2.36
C ILE A 130 -5.92 -9.61 -3.20
N TYR A 131 -6.78 -8.85 -3.90
CA TYR A 131 -7.86 -9.41 -4.69
C TYR A 131 -7.85 -8.81 -6.08
N ASN A 132 -8.36 -9.59 -7.04
CA ASN A 132 -8.71 -9.09 -8.35
C ASN A 132 -10.15 -8.53 -8.25
N PRO A 133 -10.35 -7.20 -8.37
CA PRO A 133 -11.68 -6.62 -8.18
C PRO A 133 -12.68 -7.03 -9.24
N SER A 134 -12.22 -7.43 -10.45
CA SER A 134 -13.14 -7.87 -11.51
C SER A 134 -13.78 -9.21 -11.20
N THR A 135 -13.08 -10.10 -10.51
CA THR A 135 -13.56 -11.44 -10.19
C THR A 135 -13.90 -11.62 -8.72
N GLY A 136 -13.41 -10.75 -7.86
CA GLY A 136 -13.54 -10.89 -6.42
C GLY A 136 -12.63 -11.97 -5.83
N LYS A 137 -11.78 -12.59 -6.64
CA LYS A 137 -10.94 -13.69 -6.18
C LYS A 137 -9.64 -13.18 -5.58
N SER A 138 -9.17 -13.89 -4.55
CA SER A 138 -7.88 -13.62 -3.94
C SER A 138 -6.76 -13.99 -4.92
N VAL A 139 -5.78 -13.11 -5.03
CA VAL A 139 -4.55 -13.38 -5.77
C VAL A 139 -3.35 -13.38 -4.83
N TYR A 140 -3.63 -13.36 -3.52
CA TYR A 140 -2.58 -13.40 -2.51
C TYR A 140 -1.76 -14.69 -2.63
N ALA A 141 -0.43 -14.53 -2.60
CA ALA A 141 0.48 -15.66 -2.66
C ALA A 141 1.12 -15.88 -1.29
N PRO A 142 0.88 -17.04 -0.65
CA PRO A 142 1.54 -17.34 0.61
C PRO A 142 3.03 -17.59 0.36
N TYR A 143 3.88 -17.12 1.26
CA TYR A 143 5.31 -17.28 1.11
C TYR A 143 5.84 -18.42 1.99
N PRO A 144 6.94 -19.09 1.55
CA PRO A 144 7.54 -20.14 2.36
C PRO A 144 8.27 -19.59 3.57
N ASP A 145 8.75 -20.48 4.45
CA ASP A 145 9.41 -20.07 5.68
C ASP A 145 10.70 -19.31 5.45
N GLU A 146 11.47 -19.70 4.43
CA GLU A 146 12.72 -19.03 4.10
C GLU A 146 12.59 -18.29 2.79
N VAL A 147 12.80 -16.99 2.83
CA VAL A 147 12.66 -16.12 1.66
C VAL A 147 13.79 -15.08 1.68
N ASP A 148 14.41 -14.90 0.53
CA ASP A 148 15.33 -13.79 0.30
C ASP A 148 14.51 -12.54 0.01
N TRP A 149 14.22 -11.77 1.04
CA TRP A 149 13.34 -10.61 0.93
C TRP A 149 13.92 -9.48 0.07
N ALA A 150 15.24 -9.36 0.01
CA ALA A 150 15.86 -8.40 -0.90
C ALA A 150 15.60 -8.76 -2.36
N ALA A 151 15.73 -10.04 -2.70
CA ALA A 151 15.47 -10.51 -4.06
C ALA A 151 13.99 -10.42 -4.42
N VAL A 152 13.09 -10.76 -3.49
CA VAL A 152 11.64 -10.64 -3.70
C VAL A 152 11.25 -9.19 -3.94
N SER A 153 11.76 -8.28 -3.12
CA SER A 153 11.48 -6.85 -3.26
C SER A 153 11.94 -6.33 -4.61
N GLN A 154 13.14 -6.69 -5.03
CA GLN A 154 13.68 -6.24 -6.30
C GLN A 154 12.87 -6.78 -7.48
N ARG A 155 12.45 -8.04 -7.40
CA ARG A 155 11.60 -8.62 -8.44
C ARG A 155 10.27 -7.89 -8.57
N ALA A 156 9.64 -7.58 -7.43
CA ALA A 156 8.38 -6.84 -7.44
C ALA A 156 8.56 -5.45 -8.04
N ILE A 157 9.61 -4.74 -7.62
CA ILE A 157 9.93 -3.41 -8.15
C ILE A 157 10.13 -3.46 -9.67
N ASP A 158 10.92 -4.41 -10.14
CA ASP A 158 11.23 -4.54 -11.56
C ASP A 158 9.98 -4.85 -12.39
N LYS A 159 9.11 -5.71 -11.89
CA LYS A 159 7.87 -6.03 -12.59
C LYS A 159 6.96 -4.82 -12.75
N ILE A 160 6.82 -4.04 -11.69
CA ILE A 160 6.00 -2.85 -11.72
C ILE A 160 6.59 -1.82 -12.68
N GLN A 161 7.90 -1.60 -12.61
CA GLN A 161 8.58 -0.67 -13.51
C GLN A 161 8.39 -1.06 -14.97
N LYS A 162 8.56 -2.34 -15.30
CA LYS A 162 8.37 -2.83 -16.66
C LYS A 162 6.93 -2.66 -17.14
N ALA A 163 5.97 -2.95 -16.29
CA ALA A 163 4.56 -2.80 -16.63
C ALA A 163 4.21 -1.34 -16.91
N GLN A 164 4.72 -0.42 -16.12
CA GLN A 164 4.45 1.00 -16.29
C GLN A 164 5.16 1.57 -17.52
N ALA A 165 6.38 1.11 -17.80
CA ALA A 165 7.13 1.55 -18.97
C ALA A 165 6.50 1.06 -20.29
N ALA A 166 5.89 -0.14 -20.27
CA ALA A 166 5.25 -0.71 -21.45
C ALA A 166 3.87 -0.12 -21.73
N GLY A 167 3.28 0.47 -20.74
CA GLY A 167 1.99 1.13 -20.86
C GLY A 167 2.13 2.52 -21.44
#